data_dbb44c7aea8c1112eaf443f8debfde52
#
_entry.id   dbb44c7aea8c1112eaf443f8debfde52
#
_cell.length_a   1.000
_cell.length_b   1.000
_cell.length_c   1.000
_cell.angle_alpha   90.00
_cell.angle_beta   90.00
_cell.angle_gamma   90.00
#
_symmetry.space_group_name_H-M   'P 1'
#
loop_
_entity.id
_entity.type
_entity.pdbx_description
1 polymer ?
#
loop_
_entity_poly.entity_id
_entity_poly.type
_entity_poly.pdbx_seq_one_letter_code
_entity_poly.pdbx_strand_id
1 'polypeptide(L)'
;IGIDASYRTPKTSWEFPNTYRVSMRDMTNISRKKFLDTDDIPNVESNVLLGGELAASYKNIKFASEYLLTKVNRKEGFENYQASGLFASVSYLVFGGLYHYNDEEGEFTRVERGKKWGDIELAFRFDYIDLNDTKAKIMGGSANGYTGGVTYHVNPNVKFMLNYSYIDHDRYANGKGKLYCGTDIDGNPTMDYTKVTEPAGKGGDDYGLIQARIEIDF
;
A
#
# COMPACT_ATOMS: atom_id res chain seq x y z
N ILE A 1 -12.96 7.72 -13.75
CA ILE A 1 -11.82 6.90 -14.19
C ILE A 1 -10.68 7.84 -14.47
N GLY A 2 -9.52 7.58 -13.89
CA GLY A 2 -8.29 8.33 -14.10
C GLY A 2 -7.15 7.43 -14.56
N ILE A 3 -6.22 8.01 -15.30
CA ILE A 3 -4.96 7.39 -15.70
C ILE A 3 -3.87 8.44 -15.51
N ASP A 4 -2.79 8.08 -14.86
CA ASP A 4 -1.64 8.93 -14.69
C ASP A 4 -0.34 8.26 -15.10
N ALA A 5 0.66 9.06 -15.42
CA ALA A 5 2.00 8.61 -15.75
C ALA A 5 3.03 9.62 -15.26
N SER A 6 4.12 9.12 -14.69
CA SER A 6 5.26 9.93 -14.26
C SER A 6 6.57 9.32 -14.77
N TYR A 7 7.42 10.16 -15.35
CA TYR A 7 8.78 9.79 -15.74
C TYR A 7 9.78 10.58 -14.90
N ARG A 8 10.75 9.88 -14.31
CA ARG A 8 11.76 10.49 -13.43
C ARG A 8 13.15 9.95 -13.75
N THR A 9 14.13 10.83 -13.63
CA THR A 9 15.54 10.43 -13.61
C THR A 9 16.02 10.40 -12.15
N PRO A 10 16.94 9.50 -11.78
CA PRO A 10 17.45 9.42 -10.42
C PRO A 10 18.22 10.68 -10.05
N LYS A 11 18.13 11.08 -8.79
CA LYS A 11 19.06 12.06 -8.25
C LYS A 11 20.46 11.41 -8.17
N THR A 12 21.44 12.06 -8.74
CA THR A 12 22.83 11.66 -8.62
C THR A 12 23.45 12.42 -7.47
N SER A 13 23.91 11.74 -6.43
CA SER A 13 24.74 12.31 -5.39
C SER A 13 26.11 11.63 -5.40
N TRP A 14 27.09 12.22 -4.75
CA TRP A 14 28.43 11.63 -4.64
C TRP A 14 28.39 10.30 -3.87
N GLU A 15 27.52 10.22 -2.86
CA GLU A 15 27.38 9.06 -1.98
C GLU A 15 26.50 7.96 -2.59
N PHE A 16 25.43 8.35 -3.34
CA PHE A 16 24.47 7.43 -3.94
C PHE A 16 24.21 7.81 -5.41
N PRO A 17 25.14 7.50 -6.32
CA PRO A 17 24.96 7.84 -7.72
C PRO A 17 23.95 6.92 -8.41
N ASN A 18 22.96 7.50 -9.08
CA ASN A 18 21.98 6.77 -9.89
C ASN A 18 21.26 5.65 -9.12
N THR A 19 20.75 5.94 -7.94
CA THR A 19 19.96 5.00 -7.14
C THR A 19 18.48 5.36 -7.11
N TYR A 20 17.65 4.34 -6.95
CA TYR A 20 16.23 4.43 -6.69
C TYR A 20 15.86 3.49 -5.55
N ARG A 21 14.88 3.86 -4.74
CA ARG A 21 14.44 3.04 -3.62
C ARG A 21 12.94 3.15 -3.45
N VAL A 22 12.29 2.02 -3.26
CA VAL A 22 10.90 1.94 -2.82
C VAL A 22 10.86 1.39 -1.40
N SER A 23 10.28 2.16 -0.50
CA SER A 23 10.11 1.70 0.87
C SER A 23 8.87 2.34 1.49
N MET A 24 8.08 1.55 2.21
CA MET A 24 6.85 2.04 2.82
C MET A 24 6.66 1.54 4.26
N ARG A 25 5.83 2.26 4.99
CA ARG A 25 5.30 1.87 6.29
C ARG A 25 3.94 1.23 6.08
N ASP A 26 3.70 0.14 6.75
CA ASP A 26 2.47 -0.60 6.58
C ASP A 26 1.35 0.02 7.40
N MET A 27 0.30 0.50 6.75
CA MET A 27 -1.01 0.91 7.26
C MET A 27 -1.05 1.68 8.59
N THR A 28 0.12 2.04 9.17
CA THR A 28 0.22 2.76 10.44
C THR A 28 1.35 3.78 10.42
N ASN A 29 1.08 4.94 11.04
CA ASN A 29 2.09 5.96 11.30
C ASN A 29 2.72 5.84 12.70
N ILE A 30 2.21 4.95 13.55
CA ILE A 30 2.69 4.73 14.92
C ILE A 30 4.00 3.94 14.89
N SER A 31 4.04 2.84 14.17
CA SER A 31 5.27 2.12 13.91
C SER A 31 6.04 2.79 12.77
N ARG A 32 7.31 3.09 13.01
CA ARG A 32 8.20 3.64 11.98
C ARG A 32 8.96 2.56 11.22
N LYS A 33 8.76 1.29 11.56
CA LYS A 33 9.39 0.17 10.88
C LYS A 33 8.84 0.09 9.45
N LYS A 34 9.74 -0.05 8.50
CA LYS A 34 9.42 -0.29 7.11
C LYS A 34 9.72 -1.75 6.83
N PHE A 35 8.68 -2.57 6.75
CA PHE A 35 8.83 -3.99 6.42
C PHE A 35 9.12 -4.18 4.94
N LEU A 36 8.46 -3.37 4.11
CA LEU A 36 8.60 -3.37 2.65
C LEU A 36 9.66 -2.35 2.24
N ASP A 37 10.77 -2.84 1.70
CA ASP A 37 11.92 -2.00 1.38
C ASP A 37 12.84 -2.70 0.36
N THR A 38 13.02 -2.11 -0.81
CA THR A 38 13.91 -2.66 -1.86
C THR A 38 15.39 -2.47 -1.57
N ASP A 39 15.73 -1.69 -0.54
CA ASP A 39 17.02 -1.03 -0.44
C ASP A 39 17.36 -0.18 -1.66
N ASP A 40 18.60 0.32 -1.75
CA ASP A 40 19.00 1.18 -2.84
C ASP A 40 19.27 0.35 -4.11
N ILE A 41 18.41 0.50 -5.10
CA ILE A 41 18.56 -0.11 -6.43
C ILE A 41 19.61 0.68 -7.19
N PRO A 42 20.78 0.11 -7.52
CA PRO A 42 21.85 0.83 -8.19
C PRO A 42 21.67 0.86 -9.71
N ASN A 43 22.48 1.72 -10.36
CA ASN A 43 22.61 1.82 -11.82
C ASN A 43 21.31 2.18 -12.54
N VAL A 44 20.51 3.03 -11.94
CA VAL A 44 19.23 3.47 -12.49
C VAL A 44 19.43 4.55 -13.54
N GLU A 45 18.77 4.42 -14.69
CA GLU A 45 18.70 5.44 -15.74
C GLU A 45 17.40 6.24 -15.64
N SER A 46 16.28 5.56 -15.41
CA SER A 46 14.98 6.20 -15.28
C SER A 46 14.00 5.35 -14.48
N ASN A 47 12.95 5.99 -13.98
CA ASN A 47 11.79 5.35 -13.40
C ASN A 47 10.53 5.84 -14.12
N VAL A 48 9.68 4.91 -14.49
CA VAL A 48 8.33 5.14 -15.00
C VAL A 48 7.33 4.65 -13.95
N LEU A 49 6.42 5.52 -13.55
CA LEU A 49 5.28 5.16 -12.72
C LEU A 49 4.03 5.33 -13.56
N LEU A 50 3.19 4.31 -13.60
CA LEU A 50 1.88 4.31 -14.24
C LEU A 50 0.82 4.06 -13.19
N GLY A 51 -0.25 4.84 -13.24
CA GLY A 51 -1.41 4.70 -12.37
C GLY A 51 -2.71 4.56 -13.17
N GLY A 52 -3.63 3.80 -12.61
CA GLY A 52 -5.00 3.71 -13.10
C GLY A 52 -5.95 3.67 -11.92
N GLU A 53 -6.95 4.54 -11.93
CA GLU A 53 -7.91 4.67 -10.85
C GLU A 53 -9.36 4.56 -11.33
N LEU A 54 -10.19 4.03 -10.47
CA LEU A 54 -11.63 3.91 -10.66
C LEU A 54 -12.36 4.34 -9.40
N ALA A 55 -13.25 5.32 -9.52
CA ALA A 55 -14.16 5.73 -8.48
C ALA A 55 -15.60 5.67 -9.02
N ALA A 56 -16.51 5.11 -8.23
CA ALA A 56 -17.91 5.01 -8.59
C ALA A 56 -18.80 5.09 -7.34
N SER A 57 -19.98 5.66 -7.47
CA SER A 57 -21.01 5.59 -6.44
C SER A 57 -22.39 5.37 -7.05
N TYR A 58 -23.20 4.64 -6.31
CA TYR A 58 -24.60 4.46 -6.65
C TYR A 58 -25.43 4.46 -5.36
N LYS A 59 -26.24 5.49 -5.18
CA LYS A 59 -27.01 5.70 -3.96
C LYS A 59 -26.09 5.70 -2.72
N ASN A 60 -26.28 4.75 -1.84
CA ASN A 60 -25.57 4.58 -0.57
C ASN A 60 -24.37 3.63 -0.63
N ILE A 61 -23.93 3.27 -1.83
CA ILE A 61 -22.73 2.46 -2.05
C ILE A 61 -21.68 3.31 -2.77
N LYS A 62 -20.44 3.18 -2.33
CA LYS A 62 -19.25 3.79 -2.95
C LYS A 62 -18.20 2.70 -3.20
N PHE A 63 -17.53 2.78 -4.33
CA PHE A 63 -16.38 1.97 -4.70
C PHE A 63 -15.23 2.88 -5.10
N ALA A 64 -14.01 2.54 -4.68
CA ALA A 64 -12.79 3.17 -5.16
C ALA A 64 -11.68 2.12 -5.28
N SER A 65 -10.87 2.23 -6.32
CA SER A 65 -9.73 1.34 -6.58
C SER A 65 -8.65 2.10 -7.32
N GLU A 66 -7.40 1.76 -7.06
CA GLU A 66 -6.23 2.27 -7.76
C GLU A 66 -5.23 1.15 -7.97
N TYR A 67 -4.59 1.12 -9.13
CA TYR A 67 -3.49 0.23 -9.45
C TYR A 67 -2.27 1.07 -9.85
N LEU A 68 -1.15 0.78 -9.25
CA LEU A 68 0.14 1.43 -9.52
C LEU A 68 1.15 0.41 -10.03
N LEU A 69 1.87 0.78 -11.09
CA LEU A 69 2.97 0.01 -11.64
C LEU A 69 4.20 0.91 -11.73
N THR A 70 5.30 0.50 -11.13
CA THR A 70 6.60 1.16 -11.29
C THR A 70 7.55 0.28 -12.08
N LYS A 71 8.25 0.88 -13.05
CA LYS A 71 9.32 0.24 -13.80
C LYS A 71 10.57 1.10 -13.71
N VAL A 72 11.64 0.50 -13.19
CA VAL A 72 12.95 1.12 -13.05
C VAL A 72 13.84 0.57 -14.15
N ASN A 73 14.21 1.42 -15.11
CA ASN A 73 15.16 1.06 -16.15
C ASN A 73 16.56 1.24 -15.59
N ARG A 74 17.39 0.23 -15.82
CA ARG A 74 18.77 0.18 -15.33
C ARG A 74 19.75 0.14 -16.49
N LYS A 75 20.99 0.56 -16.24
CA LYS A 75 22.07 0.57 -17.22
C LYS A 75 22.33 -0.83 -17.79
N GLU A 76 22.93 -0.87 -18.97
CA GLU A 76 23.34 -2.10 -19.63
C GLU A 76 24.11 -3.04 -18.67
N GLY A 77 23.77 -4.33 -18.73
CA GLY A 77 24.30 -5.36 -17.83
C GLY A 77 23.48 -5.59 -16.54
N PHE A 78 22.42 -4.81 -16.32
CA PHE A 78 21.50 -4.98 -15.18
C PHE A 78 20.06 -5.19 -15.65
N GLU A 79 19.39 -6.18 -15.06
CA GLU A 79 17.97 -6.39 -15.31
C GLU A 79 17.12 -5.23 -14.78
N ASN A 80 16.12 -4.80 -15.55
CA ASN A 80 15.16 -3.79 -15.12
C ASN A 80 14.35 -4.33 -13.96
N TYR A 81 14.00 -3.44 -13.03
CA TYR A 81 13.15 -3.76 -11.88
C TYR A 81 11.71 -3.31 -12.12
N GLN A 82 10.76 -4.13 -11.67
CA GLN A 82 9.34 -3.83 -11.72
C GLN A 82 8.66 -4.16 -10.40
N ALA A 83 7.75 -3.29 -9.97
CA ALA A 83 6.91 -3.51 -8.81
C ALA A 83 5.50 -2.98 -9.04
N SER A 84 4.52 -3.50 -8.32
CA SER A 84 3.13 -3.07 -8.44
C SER A 84 2.41 -3.04 -7.10
N GLY A 85 1.34 -2.26 -7.05
CA GLY A 85 0.44 -2.20 -5.92
C GLY A 85 -0.99 -1.92 -6.38
N LEU A 86 -1.95 -2.36 -5.58
CA LEU A 86 -3.38 -2.20 -5.81
C LEU A 86 -4.08 -1.92 -4.49
N PHE A 87 -5.07 -1.05 -4.50
CA PHE A 87 -6.12 -1.12 -3.50
C PHE A 87 -7.51 -1.18 -4.14
N ALA A 88 -8.45 -1.77 -3.42
CA ALA A 88 -9.86 -1.73 -3.75
C ALA A 88 -10.68 -1.56 -2.46
N SER A 89 -11.65 -0.68 -2.46
CA SER A 89 -12.50 -0.40 -1.30
C SER A 89 -13.96 -0.28 -1.70
N VAL A 90 -14.82 -0.76 -0.82
CA VAL A 90 -16.27 -0.58 -0.91
C VAL A 90 -16.78 -0.01 0.40
N SER A 91 -17.70 0.94 0.32
CA SER A 91 -18.37 1.53 1.48
C SER A 91 -19.88 1.54 1.28
N TYR A 92 -20.61 1.42 2.38
CA TYR A 92 -22.07 1.35 2.43
C TYR A 92 -22.65 2.20 3.57
N LEU A 93 -23.56 3.13 3.25
CA LEU A 93 -24.28 3.93 4.24
C LEU A 93 -25.56 3.21 4.68
N VAL A 94 -25.59 2.82 5.94
CA VAL A 94 -26.64 1.92 6.50
C VAL A 94 -28.02 2.55 6.50
N PHE A 95 -28.10 3.85 6.79
CA PHE A 95 -29.39 4.54 6.96
C PHE A 95 -29.87 5.27 5.72
N GLY A 96 -29.31 4.93 4.56
CA GLY A 96 -29.78 5.41 3.26
C GLY A 96 -29.25 6.79 2.89
N GLY A 97 -28.15 7.21 3.48
CA GLY A 97 -27.42 8.40 3.03
C GLY A 97 -26.87 8.25 1.61
N LEU A 98 -26.36 9.33 1.05
CA LEU A 98 -25.85 9.38 -0.31
C LEU A 98 -24.38 9.81 -0.35
N TYR A 99 -23.64 9.27 -1.31
CA TYR A 99 -22.32 9.74 -1.69
C TYR A 99 -22.46 10.72 -2.85
N HIS A 100 -21.81 11.85 -2.73
CA HIS A 100 -21.72 12.85 -3.78
C HIS A 100 -20.29 12.93 -4.30
N TYR A 101 -20.14 12.99 -5.60
CA TYR A 101 -18.86 13.17 -6.28
C TYR A 101 -18.79 14.56 -6.88
N ASN A 102 -17.70 15.26 -6.65
CA ASN A 102 -17.41 16.55 -7.27
C ASN A 102 -16.57 16.32 -8.51
N ASP A 103 -17.16 16.50 -9.68
CA ASP A 103 -16.50 16.31 -10.97
C ASP A 103 -15.39 17.35 -11.23
N GLU A 104 -15.49 18.54 -10.63
CA GLU A 104 -14.50 19.61 -10.82
C GLU A 104 -13.22 19.34 -10.03
N GLU A 105 -13.35 18.77 -8.83
CA GLU A 105 -12.22 18.46 -7.95
C GLU A 105 -11.78 16.99 -8.05
N GLY A 106 -12.57 16.15 -8.70
CA GLY A 106 -12.26 14.74 -8.90
C GLY A 106 -12.32 13.90 -7.61
N GLU A 107 -13.17 14.28 -6.63
CA GLU A 107 -13.22 13.63 -5.33
C GLU A 107 -14.64 13.41 -4.79
N PHE A 108 -14.77 12.49 -3.83
CA PHE A 108 -16.01 12.35 -3.06
C PHE A 108 -16.09 13.44 -2.01
N THR A 109 -17.21 14.15 -2.00
CA THR A 109 -17.52 15.19 -1.00
C THR A 109 -18.04 14.61 0.30
N ARG A 110 -18.51 15.51 1.19
CA ARG A 110 -19.13 15.12 2.45
C ARG A 110 -20.36 14.25 2.21
N VAL A 111 -20.53 13.22 3.06
CA VAL A 111 -21.65 12.30 3.01
C VAL A 111 -22.95 13.03 3.36
N GLU A 112 -24.00 12.85 2.54
CA GLU A 112 -25.36 13.19 2.91
C GLU A 112 -25.92 12.08 3.81
N ARG A 113 -26.29 12.42 5.03
CA ARG A 113 -26.76 11.45 6.03
C ARG A 113 -28.20 11.04 5.81
N GLY A 114 -28.51 9.77 5.92
CA GLY A 114 -29.88 9.26 5.78
C GLY A 114 -30.81 9.64 6.94
N LYS A 115 -30.28 10.00 8.10
CA LYS A 115 -31.05 10.39 9.29
C LYS A 115 -30.54 11.70 9.89
N LYS A 116 -31.47 12.44 10.55
CA LYS A 116 -31.11 13.72 11.24
C LYS A 116 -30.08 13.55 12.34
N TRP A 117 -30.08 12.39 13.01
CA TRP A 117 -29.13 12.08 14.09
C TRP A 117 -27.81 11.46 13.61
N GLY A 118 -27.68 11.14 12.31
CA GLY A 118 -26.45 10.65 11.74
C GLY A 118 -26.64 9.56 10.70
N ASP A 119 -25.51 9.00 10.25
CA ASP A 119 -25.45 7.79 9.44
C ASP A 119 -24.27 6.92 9.87
N ILE A 120 -24.35 5.62 9.59
CA ILE A 120 -23.26 4.68 9.80
C ILE A 120 -22.76 4.25 8.43
N GLU A 121 -21.46 4.40 8.21
CA GLU A 121 -20.77 3.87 7.04
C GLU A 121 -20.01 2.60 7.46
N LEU A 122 -20.28 1.51 6.76
CA LEU A 122 -19.49 0.27 6.82
C LEU A 122 -18.55 0.27 5.61
N ALA A 123 -17.28 0.02 5.84
CA ALA A 123 -16.27 -0.01 4.79
C ALA A 123 -15.45 -1.29 4.86
N PHE A 124 -15.08 -1.78 3.69
CA PHE A 124 -14.05 -2.81 3.53
C PHE A 124 -13.03 -2.36 2.50
N ARG A 125 -11.75 -2.58 2.78
CA ARG A 125 -10.63 -2.28 1.89
C ARG A 125 -9.67 -3.45 1.84
N PHE A 126 -9.26 -3.77 0.63
CA PHE A 126 -8.16 -4.67 0.32
C PHE A 126 -7.00 -3.86 -0.24
N ASP A 127 -5.80 -4.13 0.25
CA ASP A 127 -4.54 -3.56 -0.24
C ASP A 127 -3.60 -4.68 -0.63
N TYR A 128 -2.89 -4.51 -1.73
CA TYR A 128 -1.86 -5.42 -2.20
C TYR A 128 -0.65 -4.62 -2.67
N ILE A 129 0.53 -5.10 -2.35
CA ILE A 129 1.79 -4.58 -2.88
C ILE A 129 2.78 -5.71 -3.06
N ASP A 130 3.54 -5.67 -4.15
CA ASP A 130 4.64 -6.58 -4.41
C ASP A 130 5.85 -5.79 -4.91
N LEU A 131 6.90 -5.78 -4.09
CA LEU A 131 8.19 -5.16 -4.37
C LEU A 131 9.25 -6.21 -4.73
N ASN A 132 8.86 -7.47 -4.96
CA ASN A 132 9.77 -8.53 -5.33
C ASN A 132 9.90 -8.62 -6.85
N ASP A 133 11.13 -8.64 -7.33
CA ASP A 133 11.48 -8.94 -8.71
C ASP A 133 12.66 -9.90 -8.75
N THR A 134 12.37 -11.18 -8.95
CA THR A 134 13.38 -12.25 -8.96
C THR A 134 14.37 -12.12 -10.13
N LYS A 135 13.93 -11.56 -11.27
CA LYS A 135 14.79 -11.33 -12.43
C LYS A 135 15.82 -10.24 -12.14
N ALA A 136 15.34 -9.14 -11.56
CA ALA A 136 16.19 -8.05 -11.12
C ALA A 136 17.04 -8.39 -9.89
N LYS A 137 16.78 -9.53 -9.23
CA LYS A 137 17.37 -9.96 -7.96
C LYS A 137 17.14 -8.93 -6.83
N ILE A 138 15.96 -8.36 -6.80
CA ILE A 138 15.53 -7.38 -5.80
C ILE A 138 14.30 -7.94 -5.09
N MET A 139 14.40 -8.14 -3.78
CA MET A 139 13.34 -8.70 -2.97
C MET A 139 12.98 -7.70 -1.88
N GLY A 140 12.07 -6.78 -2.22
CA GLY A 140 11.61 -5.72 -1.32
C GLY A 140 10.48 -6.12 -0.39
N GLY A 141 9.97 -7.35 -0.56
CA GLY A 141 8.82 -7.88 0.17
C GLY A 141 7.49 -7.63 -0.51
N SER A 142 6.50 -8.43 -0.16
CA SER A 142 5.11 -8.24 -0.56
C SER A 142 4.17 -8.31 0.64
N ALA A 143 3.01 -7.69 0.53
CA ALA A 143 2.00 -7.72 1.59
C ALA A 143 0.58 -7.66 1.03
N ASN A 144 -0.33 -8.31 1.77
CA ASN A 144 -1.78 -8.15 1.63
C ASN A 144 -2.32 -7.47 2.88
N GLY A 145 -3.16 -6.47 2.70
CA GLY A 145 -3.85 -5.77 3.78
C GLY A 145 -5.36 -5.93 3.66
N TYR A 146 -6.02 -6.22 4.77
CA TYR A 146 -7.48 -6.34 4.86
C TYR A 146 -7.97 -5.41 5.95
N THR A 147 -8.78 -4.43 5.61
CA THR A 147 -9.31 -3.47 6.57
C THR A 147 -10.82 -3.46 6.56
N GLY A 148 -11.42 -3.70 7.72
CA GLY A 148 -12.84 -3.46 7.99
C GLY A 148 -13.01 -2.20 8.84
N GLY A 149 -13.94 -1.33 8.49
CA GLY A 149 -14.14 -0.06 9.18
C GLY A 149 -15.61 0.28 9.42
N VAL A 150 -15.82 1.02 10.50
CA VAL A 150 -17.13 1.63 10.84
C VAL A 150 -16.89 3.11 11.08
N THR A 151 -17.65 3.95 10.37
CA THR A 151 -17.65 5.40 10.59
C THR A 151 -19.04 5.85 10.98
N TYR A 152 -19.17 6.55 12.11
CA TYR A 152 -20.40 7.23 12.50
C TYR A 152 -20.32 8.72 12.14
N HIS A 153 -21.07 9.11 11.13
CA HIS A 153 -21.25 10.50 10.69
C HIS A 153 -22.29 11.19 11.55
N VAL A 154 -21.87 11.84 12.63
CA VAL A 154 -22.77 12.52 13.59
C VAL A 154 -23.48 13.70 12.94
N ASN A 155 -22.70 14.55 12.27
CA ASN A 155 -23.16 15.71 11.53
C ASN A 155 -22.14 16.01 10.40
N PRO A 156 -22.35 17.02 9.53
CA PRO A 156 -21.41 17.31 8.44
C PRO A 156 -19.97 17.58 8.87
N ASN A 157 -19.77 17.94 10.14
CA ASN A 157 -18.47 18.39 10.64
C ASN A 157 -17.84 17.41 11.64
N VAL A 158 -18.58 16.39 12.12
CA VAL A 158 -18.09 15.47 13.16
C VAL A 158 -18.32 14.04 12.78
N LYS A 159 -17.26 13.23 12.79
CA LYS A 159 -17.33 11.78 12.59
C LYS A 159 -16.41 11.02 13.55
N PHE A 160 -16.84 9.83 13.93
CA PHE A 160 -16.07 8.86 14.69
C PHE A 160 -15.78 7.66 13.81
N MET A 161 -14.53 7.21 13.82
CA MET A 161 -14.06 6.12 12.96
C MET A 161 -13.40 5.05 13.82
N LEU A 162 -13.69 3.79 13.53
CA LEU A 162 -13.06 2.62 14.12
C LEU A 162 -12.71 1.64 13.00
N ASN A 163 -11.45 1.27 12.88
CA ASN A 163 -10.95 0.35 11.87
C ASN A 163 -10.19 -0.81 12.53
N TYR A 164 -10.33 -1.98 11.95
CA TYR A 164 -9.46 -3.11 12.18
C TYR A 164 -8.79 -3.48 10.86
N SER A 165 -7.46 -3.57 10.88
CA SER A 165 -6.66 -4.01 9.74
C SER A 165 -5.87 -5.24 10.12
N TYR A 166 -5.75 -6.19 9.20
CA TYR A 166 -4.84 -7.33 9.26
C TYR A 166 -3.88 -7.24 8.08
N ILE A 167 -2.59 -7.35 8.35
CA ILE A 167 -1.53 -7.30 7.35
C ILE A 167 -0.82 -8.65 7.32
N ASP A 168 -0.74 -9.26 6.15
CA ASP A 168 -0.09 -10.53 5.85
C ASP A 168 1.12 -10.27 4.96
N HIS A 169 2.33 -10.45 5.50
CA HIS A 169 3.59 -10.22 4.80
C HIS A 169 4.19 -11.53 4.27
N ASP A 170 4.92 -11.41 3.17
CA ASP A 170 5.78 -12.51 2.74
C ASP A 170 7.11 -12.53 3.54
N ARG A 171 7.90 -13.58 3.30
CA ARG A 171 9.21 -13.76 3.95
C ARG A 171 10.24 -12.68 3.64
N TYR A 172 10.05 -11.94 2.57
CA TYR A 172 10.98 -10.89 2.11
C TYR A 172 10.62 -9.52 2.67
N ALA A 173 9.42 -9.35 3.22
CA ALA A 173 9.02 -8.18 3.98
C ALA A 173 9.71 -8.16 5.35
N ASN A 174 11.04 -8.12 5.33
CA ASN A 174 11.91 -8.39 6.49
C ASN A 174 12.50 -7.12 7.14
N GLY A 175 12.07 -5.95 6.68
CA GLY A 175 12.55 -4.68 7.23
C GLY A 175 14.05 -4.51 7.06
N LYS A 176 14.59 -4.67 5.88
CA LYS A 176 16.01 -4.57 5.51
C LYS A 176 16.86 -5.73 6.01
N GLY A 177 16.45 -6.95 5.75
CA GLY A 177 17.21 -8.14 6.08
C GLY A 177 17.33 -8.39 7.58
N LYS A 178 16.36 -7.95 8.39
CA LYS A 178 16.36 -8.18 9.85
C LYS A 178 15.66 -9.47 10.28
N LEU A 179 14.90 -10.08 9.39
CA LEU A 179 14.22 -11.35 9.62
C LEU A 179 14.84 -12.46 8.74
N TYR A 180 14.78 -13.68 9.21
CA TYR A 180 15.27 -14.83 8.46
C TYR A 180 14.35 -15.12 7.27
N CYS A 181 14.95 -15.33 6.10
CA CYS A 181 14.26 -15.74 4.88
C CYS A 181 14.14 -17.27 4.76
N GLY A 182 15.00 -18.00 5.45
CA GLY A 182 15.10 -19.46 5.40
C GLY A 182 16.43 -19.97 5.89
N THR A 183 16.81 -21.18 5.49
CA THR A 183 18.13 -21.76 5.75
C THR A 183 18.95 -21.87 4.48
N ASP A 184 20.27 -21.74 4.60
CA ASP A 184 21.23 -21.96 3.53
C ASP A 184 21.52 -23.46 3.34
N ILE A 185 22.43 -23.80 2.39
CA ILE A 185 22.79 -25.18 2.07
C ILE A 185 23.43 -25.92 3.25
N ASP A 186 24.02 -25.20 4.20
CA ASP A 186 24.65 -25.74 5.39
C ASP A 186 23.67 -25.88 6.58
N GLY A 187 22.38 -25.52 6.37
CA GLY A 187 21.35 -25.54 7.38
C GLY A 187 21.38 -24.34 8.34
N ASN A 188 22.16 -23.31 8.06
CA ASN A 188 22.23 -22.10 8.90
C ASN A 188 21.10 -21.13 8.53
N PRO A 189 20.45 -20.48 9.51
CA PRO A 189 19.50 -19.42 9.26
C PRO A 189 20.12 -18.27 8.47
N THR A 190 19.47 -17.86 7.36
CA THR A 190 19.96 -16.76 6.52
C THR A 190 18.90 -15.68 6.33
N MET A 191 19.34 -14.43 6.25
CA MET A 191 18.56 -13.26 5.85
C MET A 191 18.76 -12.94 4.37
N ASP A 192 19.68 -13.63 3.71
CA ASP A 192 19.99 -13.45 2.30
C ASP A 192 19.18 -14.44 1.46
N TYR A 193 18.13 -13.94 0.78
CA TYR A 193 17.24 -14.76 -0.04
C TYR A 193 17.96 -15.53 -1.16
N THR A 194 19.12 -15.01 -1.63
CA THR A 194 19.90 -15.65 -2.70
C THR A 194 20.57 -16.95 -2.25
N LYS A 195 20.72 -17.13 -0.94
CA LYS A 195 21.33 -18.31 -0.33
C LYS A 195 20.31 -19.31 0.21
N VAL A 196 19.02 -18.96 0.20
CA VAL A 196 17.97 -19.82 0.75
C VAL A 196 17.80 -21.07 -0.08
N THR A 197 18.02 -22.24 0.53
CA THR A 197 17.71 -23.57 -0.01
C THR A 197 16.39 -24.09 0.54
N GLU A 198 16.11 -23.84 1.82
CA GLU A 198 14.84 -24.16 2.48
C GLU A 198 14.19 -22.89 3.03
N PRO A 199 13.03 -22.48 2.49
CA PRO A 199 12.37 -21.27 2.94
C PRO A 199 11.80 -21.43 4.36
N ALA A 200 12.02 -20.43 5.21
CA ALA A 200 11.37 -20.35 6.51
C ALA A 200 9.91 -19.97 6.33
N GLY A 201 8.97 -20.93 6.38
CA GLY A 201 7.53 -20.68 6.42
C GLY A 201 7.05 -19.45 5.63
N LYS A 202 6.08 -18.74 6.13
CA LYS A 202 5.64 -17.47 5.54
C LYS A 202 6.69 -16.37 5.69
N GLY A 203 7.49 -16.36 6.75
CA GLY A 203 8.38 -15.23 7.08
C GLY A 203 7.60 -13.90 7.12
N GLY A 204 8.19 -12.84 7.52
CA GLY A 204 7.48 -11.58 7.71
C GLY A 204 6.86 -11.48 9.09
N ASP A 205 6.23 -10.34 9.37
CA ASP A 205 5.68 -10.01 10.68
C ASP A 205 4.19 -9.68 10.50
N ASP A 206 3.36 -10.74 10.47
CA ASP A 206 1.90 -10.60 10.32
C ASP A 206 1.32 -9.99 11.59
N TYR A 207 0.46 -9.01 11.46
CA TYR A 207 -0.15 -8.37 12.63
C TYR A 207 -1.54 -7.79 12.37
N GLY A 208 -2.32 -7.69 13.46
CA GLY A 208 -3.57 -6.97 13.51
C GLY A 208 -3.38 -5.58 14.11
N LEU A 209 -4.14 -4.61 13.61
CA LEU A 209 -4.09 -3.21 14.04
C LEU A 209 -5.50 -2.69 14.27
N ILE A 210 -5.77 -2.13 15.44
CA ILE A 210 -7.01 -1.39 15.74
C ILE A 210 -6.68 0.10 15.77
N GLN A 211 -7.47 0.90 15.05
CA GLN A 211 -7.32 2.35 14.97
C GLN A 211 -8.66 3.03 15.23
N ALA A 212 -8.66 4.03 16.12
CA ALA A 212 -9.80 4.91 16.37
C ALA A 212 -9.41 6.36 16.05
N ARG A 213 -10.34 7.10 15.42
CA ARG A 213 -10.15 8.51 15.08
C ARG A 213 -11.44 9.28 15.32
N ILE A 214 -11.28 10.49 15.82
CA ILE A 214 -12.33 11.52 15.84
C ILE A 214 -11.87 12.61 14.88
N GLU A 215 -12.75 13.02 13.97
CA GLU A 215 -12.49 14.11 13.03
C GLU A 215 -13.52 15.21 13.23
N ILE A 216 -13.04 16.44 13.34
CA ILE A 216 -13.86 17.64 13.53
C ILE A 216 -13.38 18.66 12.50
N ASP A 217 -14.27 19.05 11.58
CA ASP A 217 -14.04 20.05 10.54
C ASP A 217 -14.70 21.37 10.98
N PHE A 218 -14.02 22.51 10.81
CA PHE A 218 -14.47 23.83 11.21
C PHE A 218 -14.82 24.70 10.01
#